data_463e35a73a46d4a65e495820f7404670
#
_entry.id   463e35a73a46d4a65e495820f7404670
#
_cell.length_a   1.000
_cell.length_b   1.000
_cell.length_c   1.000
_cell.angle_alpha   90.00
_cell.angle_beta   90.00
_cell.angle_gamma   90.00
#
_symmetry.space_group_name_H-M   'P 1'
#
loop_
_entity.id
_entity.type
_entity.pdbx_description
1 polymer ?
#
loop_
_entity_poly.entity_id
_entity_poly.type
_entity_poly.pdbx_seq_one_letter_code
_entity_poly.pdbx_strand_id
1 'polypeptide(L)'
;MIPLNANSLSERKGDLRSRKIARFGLVISLFIALNIGLLKDYSVASLDKTNHYRQWAFMQLNDLDQFYCLDELNYKESRWNPKAKNGSHYGIPQGRSKWLATVDGYKQIDWQLKYIKKRYDNPCNALQHHKIKGWY
;
A
#
# COMPACT_ATOMS: atom_id res chain seq x y z
N MET A 1 21.71 52.31 53.62
CA MET A 1 21.73 52.20 52.13
C MET A 1 21.96 50.74 51.76
N ILE A 2 20.97 50.07 51.25
CA ILE A 2 21.02 48.64 50.81
C ILE A 2 21.15 48.65 49.28
N PRO A 3 22.17 48.03 48.66
CA PRO A 3 22.28 48.01 47.21
C PRO A 3 21.24 47.09 46.59
N LEU A 4 20.47 47.62 45.66
CA LEU A 4 19.55 46.87 44.84
C LEU A 4 20.30 45.92 43.89
N ASN A 5 20.05 44.62 44.02
CA ASN A 5 20.67 43.57 43.23
C ASN A 5 20.06 43.55 41.80
N ALA A 6 20.87 43.90 40.81
CA ALA A 6 20.48 43.97 39.41
C ALA A 6 20.16 42.61 38.74
N ASN A 7 20.36 41.48 39.45
CA ASN A 7 20.16 40.16 38.89
C ASN A 7 18.68 39.68 38.83
N SER A 8 17.77 40.38 39.54
CA SER A 8 16.35 39.93 39.57
C SER A 8 15.54 40.26 38.33
N LEU A 9 16.02 41.14 37.47
CA LEU A 9 15.33 41.56 36.23
C LEU A 9 15.67 40.68 35.00
N SER A 10 16.82 40.02 35.02
CA SER A 10 17.25 39.12 33.93
C SER A 10 16.51 37.77 33.95
N GLU A 11 16.24 37.23 35.15
CA GLU A 11 15.54 35.94 35.29
C GLU A 11 14.07 36.00 34.85
N ARG A 12 13.38 37.13 35.05
CA ARG A 12 11.98 37.28 34.62
C ARG A 12 11.78 37.38 33.12
N LYS A 13 12.77 37.86 32.36
CA LYS A 13 12.71 37.95 30.90
C LYS A 13 12.94 36.57 30.21
N GLY A 14 13.74 35.72 30.82
CA GLY A 14 14.01 34.36 30.31
C GLY A 14 12.80 33.45 30.39
N ASP A 15 12.03 33.53 31.48
CA ASP A 15 10.88 32.65 31.72
C ASP A 15 9.71 32.91 30.75
N LEU A 16 9.45 34.19 30.41
CA LEU A 16 8.40 34.57 29.46
C LEU A 16 8.69 34.14 28.02
N ARG A 17 9.97 34.08 27.62
CA ARG A 17 10.37 33.66 26.27
C ARG A 17 10.32 32.11 26.12
N SER A 18 10.69 31.41 27.17
CA SER A 18 10.63 29.94 27.24
C SER A 18 9.20 29.42 27.18
N ARG A 19 8.27 30.07 27.90
CA ARG A 19 6.84 29.66 27.91
C ARG A 19 6.15 29.90 26.58
N LYS A 20 6.52 30.91 25.80
CA LYS A 20 5.96 31.16 24.46
C LYS A 20 6.46 30.13 23.46
N ILE A 21 7.72 29.75 23.50
CA ILE A 21 8.29 28.75 22.59
C ILE A 21 7.69 27.35 22.88
N ALA A 22 7.52 26.98 24.16
CA ALA A 22 6.92 25.71 24.55
C ALA A 22 5.45 25.55 24.07
N ARG A 23 4.66 26.66 24.11
CA ARG A 23 3.27 26.64 23.65
C ARG A 23 3.16 26.50 22.14
N PHE A 24 4.02 27.14 21.36
CA PHE A 24 4.06 26.98 19.91
C PHE A 24 4.54 25.60 19.48
N GLY A 25 5.53 25.03 20.16
CA GLY A 25 6.03 23.68 19.89
C GLY A 25 4.97 22.61 20.14
N LEU A 26 4.15 22.76 21.16
CA LEU A 26 3.11 21.80 21.53
C LEU A 26 1.96 21.79 20.51
N VAL A 27 1.58 22.96 20.00
CA VAL A 27 0.51 23.09 18.97
C VAL A 27 0.98 22.49 17.64
N ILE A 28 2.20 22.78 17.20
CA ILE A 28 2.76 22.23 15.95
C ILE A 28 2.90 20.71 16.04
N SER A 29 3.35 20.17 17.19
CA SER A 29 3.46 18.73 17.42
C SER A 29 2.10 18.03 17.36
N LEU A 30 1.03 18.65 17.87
CA LEU A 30 -0.32 18.09 17.82
C LEU A 30 -0.87 18.06 16.40
N PHE A 31 -0.63 19.11 15.60
CA PHE A 31 -1.05 19.16 14.20
C PHE A 31 -0.32 18.12 13.32
N ILE A 32 0.97 17.89 13.56
CA ILE A 32 1.74 16.88 12.83
C ILE A 32 1.26 15.46 13.20
N ALA A 33 0.99 15.20 14.49
CA ALA A 33 0.49 13.91 14.95
C ALA A 33 -0.92 13.58 14.37
N LEU A 34 -1.79 14.58 14.25
CA LEU A 34 -3.14 14.39 13.69
C LEU A 34 -3.10 14.05 12.20
N ASN A 35 -2.19 14.69 11.45
CA ASN A 35 -2.06 14.43 10.00
C ASN A 35 -1.37 13.09 9.72
N ILE A 36 -0.43 12.65 10.55
CA ILE A 36 0.22 11.34 10.39
C ILE A 36 -0.76 10.20 10.70
N GLY A 37 -1.67 10.38 11.66
CA GLY A 37 -2.72 9.41 11.98
C GLY A 37 -3.66 9.14 10.80
N LEU A 38 -4.16 10.20 10.16
CA LEU A 38 -5.08 10.08 9.01
C LEU A 38 -4.43 9.43 7.77
N LEU A 39 -3.13 9.63 7.55
CA LEU A 39 -2.41 8.99 6.44
C LEU A 39 -2.11 7.50 6.70
N LYS A 40 -1.95 7.11 7.97
CA LYS A 40 -1.69 5.72 8.35
C LYS A 40 -2.90 4.82 8.11
N ASP A 41 -4.10 5.28 8.44
CA ASP A 41 -5.32 4.48 8.29
C ASP A 41 -5.67 4.20 6.83
N TYR A 42 -5.42 5.16 5.92
CA TYR A 42 -5.67 4.94 4.49
C TYR A 42 -4.69 3.93 3.86
N SER A 43 -3.43 3.97 4.23
CA SER A 43 -2.42 3.04 3.68
C SER A 43 -2.57 1.62 4.20
N VAL A 44 -2.94 1.44 5.47
CA VAL A 44 -3.15 0.12 6.09
C VAL A 44 -4.35 -0.61 5.49
N ALA A 45 -5.47 0.07 5.27
CA ALA A 45 -6.66 -0.54 4.69
C ALA A 45 -6.47 -1.02 3.24
N SER A 46 -5.63 -0.36 2.43
CA SER A 46 -5.33 -0.80 1.06
C SER A 46 -4.35 -1.96 1.01
N LEU A 47 -3.36 -1.98 1.89
CA LEU A 47 -2.40 -3.08 2.04
C LEU A 47 -3.09 -4.35 2.54
N ASP A 48 -4.08 -4.24 3.41
CA ASP A 48 -4.82 -5.37 3.97
C ASP A 48 -5.56 -6.15 2.85
N LYS A 49 -6.32 -5.47 1.99
CA LYS A 49 -7.02 -6.12 0.88
C LYS A 49 -6.09 -6.80 -0.13
N THR A 50 -4.97 -6.18 -0.45
CA THR A 50 -3.97 -6.77 -1.35
C THR A 50 -3.37 -8.04 -0.75
N ASN A 51 -3.10 -8.04 0.56
CA ASN A 51 -2.61 -9.21 1.27
C ASN A 51 -3.64 -10.35 1.28
N HIS A 52 -4.94 -10.05 1.43
CA HIS A 52 -6.00 -11.05 1.36
C HIS A 52 -6.09 -11.70 -0.03
N TYR A 53 -5.95 -10.95 -1.12
CA TYR A 53 -5.93 -11.51 -2.47
C TYR A 53 -4.72 -12.41 -2.71
N ARG A 54 -3.54 -12.02 -2.22
CA ARG A 54 -2.33 -12.83 -2.29
C ARG A 54 -2.46 -14.12 -1.48
N GLN A 55 -3.00 -14.02 -0.26
CA GLN A 55 -3.28 -15.18 0.59
C GLN A 55 -4.27 -16.14 -0.09
N TRP A 56 -5.36 -15.63 -0.68
CA TRP A 56 -6.31 -16.43 -1.43
C TRP A 56 -5.65 -17.17 -2.58
N ALA A 57 -4.84 -16.49 -3.39
CA ALA A 57 -4.12 -17.09 -4.50
C ALA A 57 -3.16 -18.21 -4.03
N PHE A 58 -2.44 -17.99 -2.93
CA PHE A 58 -1.58 -19.02 -2.34
C PHE A 58 -2.39 -20.26 -1.91
N MET A 59 -3.52 -20.06 -1.23
CA MET A 59 -4.38 -21.16 -0.80
C MET A 59 -4.93 -21.98 -1.99
N GLN A 60 -5.24 -21.34 -3.12
CA GLN A 60 -5.71 -22.03 -4.32
C GLN A 60 -4.59 -22.84 -5.02
N LEU A 61 -3.37 -22.34 -5.00
CA LEU A 61 -2.22 -23.01 -5.62
C LEU A 61 -1.63 -24.09 -4.73
N ASN A 62 -1.57 -23.85 -3.43
CA ASN A 62 -0.93 -24.71 -2.42
C ASN A 62 0.51 -25.13 -2.81
N ASP A 63 1.21 -24.24 -3.51
CA ASP A 63 2.57 -24.40 -4.02
C ASP A 63 3.26 -23.05 -3.98
N LEU A 64 4.34 -22.96 -3.20
CA LEU A 64 5.02 -21.69 -2.92
C LEU A 64 5.75 -21.15 -4.16
N ASP A 65 6.35 -22.01 -4.96
CA ASP A 65 7.08 -21.59 -6.17
C ASP A 65 6.10 -21.05 -7.22
N GLN A 66 5.00 -21.75 -7.42
CA GLN A 66 3.92 -21.28 -8.32
C GLN A 66 3.28 -19.99 -7.83
N PHE A 67 3.13 -19.84 -6.52
CA PHE A 67 2.64 -18.59 -5.94
C PHE A 67 3.61 -17.42 -6.18
N TYR A 68 4.92 -17.58 -5.99
CA TYR A 68 5.88 -16.52 -6.28
C TYR A 68 5.86 -16.11 -7.76
N CYS A 69 5.72 -17.06 -8.66
CA CYS A 69 5.56 -16.77 -10.08
C CYS A 69 4.29 -15.96 -10.37
N LEU A 70 3.17 -16.33 -9.75
CA LEU A 70 1.91 -15.59 -9.88
C LEU A 70 1.98 -14.20 -9.25
N ASP A 71 2.66 -14.08 -8.11
CA ASP A 71 2.84 -12.82 -7.39
C ASP A 71 3.64 -11.82 -8.23
N GLU A 72 4.76 -12.25 -8.82
CA GLU A 72 5.56 -11.42 -9.73
C GLU A 72 4.73 -11.00 -10.96
N LEU A 73 3.97 -11.93 -11.53
CA LEU A 73 3.12 -11.68 -12.70
C LEU A 73 2.07 -10.61 -12.37
N ASN A 74 1.30 -10.78 -11.30
CA ASN A 74 0.25 -9.85 -10.89
C ASN A 74 0.80 -8.49 -10.44
N TYR A 75 2.00 -8.47 -9.87
CA TYR A 75 2.66 -7.21 -9.56
C TYR A 75 2.97 -6.40 -10.82
N LYS A 76 3.45 -7.05 -11.88
CA LYS A 76 3.73 -6.42 -13.18
C LYS A 76 2.44 -5.95 -13.88
N GLU A 77 1.37 -6.73 -13.82
CA GLU A 77 0.11 -6.45 -14.51
C GLU A 77 -0.70 -5.32 -13.87
N SER A 78 -0.88 -5.35 -12.56
CA SER A 78 -1.81 -4.45 -11.88
C SER A 78 -1.37 -4.02 -10.48
N ARG A 79 -0.27 -4.54 -9.95
CA ARG A 79 0.10 -4.48 -8.53
C ARG A 79 -1.03 -5.00 -7.62
N TRP A 80 -1.67 -6.08 -8.05
CA TRP A 80 -2.81 -6.69 -7.37
C TRP A 80 -4.05 -5.78 -7.23
N ASN A 81 -4.17 -4.77 -8.08
CA ASN A 81 -5.31 -3.87 -8.03
C ASN A 81 -6.52 -4.45 -8.81
N PRO A 82 -7.63 -4.83 -8.12
CA PRO A 82 -8.80 -5.39 -8.79
C PRO A 82 -9.55 -4.37 -9.64
N LYS A 83 -9.26 -3.08 -9.48
CA LYS A 83 -9.87 -1.99 -10.28
C LYS A 83 -8.97 -1.49 -11.40
N ALA A 84 -7.81 -2.13 -11.61
CA ALA A 84 -6.90 -1.74 -12.67
C ALA A 84 -7.58 -1.88 -14.04
N LYS A 85 -7.32 -0.90 -14.92
CA LYS A 85 -7.81 -0.90 -16.30
C LYS A 85 -6.75 -0.31 -17.21
N ASN A 86 -6.43 -1.04 -18.27
CA ASN A 86 -5.55 -0.58 -19.34
C ASN A 86 -6.19 -0.93 -20.70
N GLY A 87 -6.80 0.05 -21.35
CA GLY A 87 -7.56 -0.17 -22.57
C GLY A 87 -8.69 -1.19 -22.39
N SER A 88 -8.56 -2.36 -23.03
CA SER A 88 -9.50 -3.48 -22.95
C SER A 88 -9.15 -4.54 -21.90
N HIS A 89 -8.13 -4.28 -21.04
CA HIS A 89 -7.66 -5.20 -20.01
C HIS A 89 -8.12 -4.75 -18.64
N TYR A 90 -8.51 -5.68 -17.77
CA TYR A 90 -9.19 -5.39 -16.52
C TYR A 90 -8.70 -6.24 -15.36
N GLY A 91 -8.70 -5.62 -14.17
CA GLY A 91 -8.53 -6.28 -12.89
C GLY A 91 -7.10 -6.73 -12.58
N ILE A 92 -6.97 -7.58 -11.56
CA ILE A 92 -5.69 -8.12 -11.10
C ILE A 92 -4.90 -8.77 -12.26
N PRO A 93 -5.52 -9.65 -13.08
CA PRO A 93 -4.80 -10.34 -14.15
C PRO A 93 -4.63 -9.53 -15.42
N GLN A 94 -5.14 -8.30 -15.51
CA GLN A 94 -5.22 -7.55 -16.76
C GLN A 94 -5.74 -8.40 -17.94
N GLY A 95 -6.76 -9.20 -17.64
CA GLY A 95 -7.38 -10.06 -18.65
C GLY A 95 -8.27 -9.28 -19.61
N ARG A 96 -8.31 -9.72 -20.88
CA ARG A 96 -9.13 -9.10 -21.94
C ARG A 96 -10.59 -9.57 -21.87
N SER A 97 -11.23 -9.32 -20.71
CA SER A 97 -12.64 -9.67 -20.46
C SER A 97 -13.32 -8.57 -19.67
N LYS A 98 -14.40 -7.99 -20.20
CA LYS A 98 -15.19 -6.97 -19.51
C LYS A 98 -15.81 -7.51 -18.21
N TRP A 99 -16.05 -8.81 -18.12
CA TRP A 99 -16.57 -9.46 -16.91
C TRP A 99 -15.65 -9.24 -15.70
N LEU A 100 -14.31 -9.19 -15.88
CA LEU A 100 -13.37 -8.91 -14.82
C LEU A 100 -13.58 -7.54 -14.15
N ALA A 101 -14.12 -6.56 -14.87
CA ALA A 101 -14.45 -5.26 -14.30
C ALA A 101 -15.70 -5.29 -13.40
N THR A 102 -16.51 -6.36 -13.43
CA THR A 102 -17.79 -6.46 -12.71
C THR A 102 -17.73 -7.33 -11.47
N VAL A 103 -16.61 -8.01 -11.23
CA VAL A 103 -16.42 -8.94 -10.12
C VAL A 103 -15.33 -8.50 -9.15
N ASP A 104 -15.34 -9.07 -7.95
CA ASP A 104 -14.30 -8.83 -6.94
C ASP A 104 -12.96 -9.48 -7.30
N GLY A 105 -11.92 -9.13 -6.53
CA GLY A 105 -10.56 -9.63 -6.78
C GLY A 105 -10.41 -11.14 -6.61
N TYR A 106 -11.19 -11.78 -5.74
CA TYR A 106 -11.14 -13.24 -5.54
C TYR A 106 -11.60 -13.98 -6.81
N LYS A 107 -12.71 -13.56 -7.39
CA LYS A 107 -13.21 -14.12 -8.65
C LYS A 107 -12.30 -13.83 -9.84
N GLN A 108 -11.61 -12.68 -9.82
CA GLN A 108 -10.59 -12.37 -10.83
C GLN A 108 -9.41 -13.33 -10.75
N ILE A 109 -8.96 -13.68 -9.54
CA ILE A 109 -7.88 -14.66 -9.31
C ILE A 109 -8.32 -16.04 -9.76
N ASP A 110 -9.52 -16.48 -9.38
CA ASP A 110 -10.05 -17.78 -9.80
C ASP A 110 -10.15 -17.91 -11.33
N TRP A 111 -10.56 -16.83 -11.99
CA TRP A 111 -10.57 -16.76 -13.47
C TRP A 111 -9.16 -16.85 -14.03
N GLN A 112 -8.21 -16.10 -13.44
CA GLN A 112 -6.81 -16.07 -13.85
C GLN A 112 -6.17 -17.46 -13.75
N LEU A 113 -6.36 -18.16 -12.63
CA LEU A 113 -5.79 -19.49 -12.43
C LEU A 113 -6.34 -20.51 -13.46
N LYS A 114 -7.62 -20.44 -13.78
CA LYS A 114 -8.23 -21.26 -14.86
C LYS A 114 -7.65 -20.91 -16.23
N TYR A 115 -7.47 -19.64 -16.52
CA TYR A 115 -6.85 -19.16 -17.76
C TYR A 115 -5.41 -19.64 -17.90
N ILE A 116 -4.61 -19.46 -16.84
CA ILE A 116 -3.22 -19.91 -16.78
C ILE A 116 -3.12 -21.42 -16.97
N LYS A 117 -3.94 -22.19 -16.24
CA LYS A 117 -3.96 -23.66 -16.35
C LYS A 117 -4.24 -24.12 -17.77
N LYS A 118 -5.19 -23.47 -18.43
CA LYS A 118 -5.57 -23.85 -19.82
C LYS A 118 -4.49 -23.49 -20.84
N ARG A 119 -3.77 -22.38 -20.67
CA ARG A 119 -2.92 -21.82 -21.70
C ARG A 119 -1.42 -22.08 -21.47
N TYR A 120 -1.00 -22.14 -20.23
CA TYR A 120 0.39 -22.23 -19.82
C TYR A 120 0.68 -23.41 -18.91
N ASP A 121 -0.33 -24.14 -18.49
CA ASP A 121 -0.29 -25.21 -17.48
C ASP A 121 -0.10 -24.71 -16.04
N ASN A 122 0.81 -23.77 -15.80
CA ASN A 122 1.10 -23.28 -14.47
C ASN A 122 1.58 -21.80 -14.47
N PRO A 123 1.55 -21.10 -13.29
CA PRO A 123 1.98 -19.72 -13.16
C PRO A 123 3.42 -19.43 -13.59
N CYS A 124 4.37 -20.35 -13.32
CA CYS A 124 5.76 -20.11 -13.69
C CYS A 124 5.96 -20.12 -15.21
N ASN A 125 5.26 -21.00 -15.94
CA ASN A 125 5.27 -20.98 -17.40
C ASN A 125 4.62 -19.70 -17.96
N ALA A 126 3.54 -19.22 -17.34
CA ALA A 126 2.90 -17.94 -17.71
C ALA A 126 3.85 -16.77 -17.51
N LEU A 127 4.54 -16.72 -16.38
CA LEU A 127 5.54 -15.69 -16.07
C LEU A 127 6.71 -15.74 -17.05
N GLN A 128 7.22 -16.93 -17.38
CA GLN A 128 8.27 -17.08 -18.37
C GLN A 128 7.84 -16.55 -19.74
N HIS A 129 6.62 -16.88 -20.18
CA HIS A 129 6.05 -16.35 -21.41
C HIS A 129 5.96 -14.82 -21.37
N HIS A 130 5.47 -14.26 -20.27
CA HIS A 130 5.39 -12.82 -20.07
C HIS A 130 6.77 -12.13 -20.14
N LYS A 131 7.82 -12.73 -19.54
CA LYS A 131 9.18 -12.21 -19.59
C LYS A 131 9.73 -12.16 -21.01
N ILE A 132 9.32 -13.09 -21.87
CA ILE A 132 9.81 -13.17 -23.27
C ILE A 132 8.98 -12.30 -24.22
N LYS A 133 7.67 -12.29 -24.04
CA LYS A 133 6.71 -11.68 -24.98
C LYS A 133 6.13 -10.35 -24.51
N GLY A 134 6.25 -10.02 -23.23
CA GLY A 134 5.64 -8.82 -22.62
C GLY A 134 4.14 -8.95 -22.32
N TRP A 135 3.55 -10.15 -22.48
CA TRP A 135 2.14 -10.47 -22.20
C TRP A 135 1.97 -11.97 -21.90
N TYR A 136 0.83 -12.32 -21.33
CA TYR A 136 0.45 -13.74 -21.12
C TYR A 136 -1.04 -13.95 -21.36
#